data_56f46a72e097a48fdb70d103235a5154
#
_entry.id   56f46a72e097a48fdb70d103235a5154
#
_cell.length_a   1.000
_cell.length_b   1.000
_cell.length_c   1.000
_cell.angle_alpha   90.00
_cell.angle_beta   90.00
_cell.angle_gamma   90.00
#
_symmetry.space_group_name_H-M   'P 1'
#
loop_
_entity.id
_entity.type
_entity.pdbx_description
1 polymer ?
#
loop_
_entity_poly.entity_id
_entity_poly.type
_entity_poly.pdbx_seq_one_letter_code
_entity_poly.pdbx_strand_id
1 'polypeptide(L)' 'MDIKQLKEELGISQKEIAEFFQLSYGAYSNSTAKERYETALCKLYEVVKNEFDLK' A
#
# COMPACT_ATOMS: atom_id res chain seq x y z
N MET A 1 -7.68 4.43 -6.97
CA MET A 1 -7.31 4.77 -5.59
C MET A 1 -5.82 5.06 -5.53
N ASP A 2 -5.41 6.07 -4.80
CA ASP A 2 -4.00 6.33 -4.60
C ASP A 2 -3.55 5.88 -3.21
N ILE A 3 -2.25 5.94 -2.95
CA ILE A 3 -1.69 5.43 -1.70
C ILE A 3 -2.15 6.26 -0.49
N LYS A 4 -2.37 7.55 -0.67
CA LYS A 4 -2.83 8.40 0.42
C LYS A 4 -4.22 7.97 0.88
N GLN A 5 -5.10 7.70 -0.07
CA GLN A 5 -6.44 7.23 0.21
C GLN A 5 -6.42 5.86 0.87
N LEU A 6 -5.54 4.98 0.40
CA LEU A 6 -5.37 3.65 0.98
C LEU A 6 -4.96 3.75 2.44
N LYS A 7 -3.98 4.61 2.75
CA LYS A 7 -3.51 4.79 4.11
C LYS A 7 -4.63 5.28 5.02
N GLU A 8 -5.44 6.20 4.53
CA GLU A 8 -6.55 6.71 5.30
C GLU A 8 -7.60 5.65 5.58
N GLU A 9 -7.96 4.87 4.58
CA GLU A 9 -8.97 3.82 4.73
C GLU A 9 -8.53 2.71 5.68
N LEU A 10 -7.26 2.35 5.63
CA LEU A 10 -6.73 1.27 6.48
C LEU A 10 -6.20 1.76 7.81
N GLY A 11 -6.02 3.08 7.95
CA GLY A 11 -5.44 3.64 9.17
C GLY A 11 -3.99 3.24 9.38
N ILE A 12 -3.22 3.13 8.30
CA ILE A 12 -1.82 2.72 8.36
C ILE A 12 -0.90 3.85 7.91
N SER A 13 0.37 3.75 8.32
CA SER A 13 1.40 4.73 7.97
C SER A 13 2.35 4.15 6.91
N GLN A 14 3.20 5.03 6.36
CA GLN A 14 4.22 4.56 5.42
C GLN A 14 5.17 3.56 6.06
N LYS A 15 5.42 3.72 7.35
CA LYS A 15 6.28 2.79 8.08
C LYS A 15 5.68 1.39 8.08
N GLU A 16 4.37 1.30 8.28
CA GLU A 16 3.67 0.02 8.26
C GLU A 16 3.70 -0.60 6.87
N ILE A 17 3.61 0.21 5.82
CA ILE A 17 3.71 -0.28 4.46
C ILE A 17 5.10 -0.85 4.20
N ALA A 18 6.14 -0.14 4.68
CA ALA A 18 7.50 -0.63 4.54
C ALA A 18 7.67 -1.98 5.24
N GLU A 19 7.11 -2.13 6.43
CA GLU A 19 7.16 -3.38 7.17
C GLU A 19 6.46 -4.50 6.43
N PHE A 20 5.35 -4.20 5.78
CA PHE A 20 4.61 -5.17 4.97
C PHE A 20 5.50 -5.75 3.87
N PHE A 21 6.31 -4.91 3.25
CA PHE A 21 7.24 -5.35 2.21
C PHE A 21 8.58 -5.85 2.77
N GLN A 22 8.71 -5.91 4.09
CA GLN A 22 9.92 -6.35 4.78
C GLN A 22 11.12 -5.46 4.45
N LEU A 23 10.87 -4.16 4.33
CA LEU A 23 11.90 -3.17 4.06
C LEU A 23 12.01 -2.23 5.26
N SER A 24 13.20 -1.68 5.48
CA SER A 24 13.34 -0.60 6.45
C SER A 24 12.65 0.64 5.88
N TYR A 25 12.23 1.54 6.77
CA TYR A 25 11.58 2.77 6.33
C TYR A 25 12.48 3.56 5.38
N GLY A 26 13.78 3.65 5.70
CA GLY A 26 14.71 4.36 4.85
C GLY A 26 14.86 3.72 3.47
N ALA A 27 14.96 2.41 3.43
CA ALA A 27 15.06 1.69 2.16
C ALA A 27 13.79 1.88 1.32
N TYR A 28 12.63 1.83 1.95
CA TYR A 28 11.37 2.04 1.25
C TYR A 28 11.26 3.47 0.72
N SER A 29 11.53 4.46 1.57
CA SER A 29 11.39 5.86 1.21
C SER A 29 12.32 6.30 0.09
N ASN A 30 13.53 5.70 0.04
CA ASN A 30 14.53 6.06 -0.96
C ASN A 30 14.55 5.12 -2.16
N SER A 31 13.66 4.15 -2.19
CA SER A 31 13.62 3.19 -3.27
C SER A 31 13.03 3.81 -4.54
N THR A 32 13.68 3.55 -5.66
CA THR A 32 13.12 3.94 -6.97
C THR A 32 11.89 3.11 -7.30
N ALA A 33 11.70 2.01 -6.60
CA ALA A 33 10.54 1.13 -6.78
C ALA A 33 9.38 1.46 -5.85
N LYS A 34 9.52 2.51 -5.02
CA LYS A 34 8.47 2.91 -4.07
C LYS A 34 7.12 3.07 -4.76
N GLU A 35 7.11 3.78 -5.87
CA GLU A 35 5.88 4.03 -6.61
C GLU A 35 5.25 2.74 -7.10
N ARG A 36 6.07 1.81 -7.53
CA ARG A 36 5.58 0.50 -8.00
C ARG A 36 4.97 -0.31 -6.86
N TYR A 37 5.62 -0.29 -5.70
CA TYR A 37 5.07 -0.95 -4.51
C TYR A 37 3.71 -0.36 -4.14
N GLU A 38 3.63 0.96 -4.12
CA GLU A 38 2.39 1.64 -3.75
C GLU A 38 1.28 1.37 -4.75
N THR A 39 1.60 1.39 -6.03
CA THR A 39 0.63 1.09 -7.08
C THR A 39 0.13 -0.34 -6.98
N ALA A 40 1.04 -1.29 -6.76
CA ALA A 40 0.68 -2.69 -6.64
C ALA A 40 -0.21 -2.93 -5.42
N LEU A 41 0.12 -2.29 -4.30
CA LEU A 41 -0.65 -2.43 -3.08
C LEU A 41 -2.07 -1.89 -3.25
N CYS A 42 -2.20 -0.72 -3.88
CA CYS A 42 -3.51 -0.14 -4.13
C CYS A 42 -4.35 -1.02 -5.06
N LYS A 43 -3.72 -1.58 -6.08
CA LYS A 43 -4.41 -2.44 -7.01
C LYS A 43 -4.89 -3.72 -6.33
N LEU A 44 -4.05 -4.32 -5.51
CA LEU A 44 -4.44 -5.50 -4.76
C LEU A 44 -5.61 -5.20 -3.83
N TYR A 45 -5.52 -4.08 -3.12
CA TYR A 45 -6.58 -3.68 -2.21
C TYR A 45 -7.92 -3.51 -2.94
N GLU A 46 -7.88 -2.87 -4.11
CA GLU A 46 -9.10 -2.67 -4.89
C GLU A 46 -9.72 -4.00 -5.32
N VAL A 47 -8.90 -4.94 -5.75
CA VAL A 47 -9.40 -6.27 -6.16
C VAL A 47 -10.06 -6.97 -4.98
N VAL A 48 -9.40 -7.00 -3.84
CA VAL A 48 -9.92 -7.65 -2.64
C VAL A 48 -11.21 -6.97 -2.18
N LYS A 49 -11.23 -5.64 -2.17
CA LYS A 49 -12.40 -4.89 -1.75
C LYS A 49 -13.60 -5.17 -2.65
N ASN A 50 -13.38 -5.21 -3.96
CA ASN A 50 -14.45 -5.49 -4.90
C ASN A 50 -15.04 -6.89 -4.70
N GLU A 51 -14.18 -7.87 -4.45
CA GLU A 51 -14.66 -9.22 -4.21
C GLU A 51 -15.52 -9.33 -2.95
N PHE A 52 -15.10 -8.63 -1.89
CA PHE A 52 -15.86 -8.63 -0.65
C PHE A 52 -17.14 -7.80 -0.76
N ASP A 53 -17.12 -6.72 -1.53
CA ASP A 53 -18.30 -5.88 -1.71
C ASP A 53 -19.39 -6.56 -2.54
N LEU A 54 -19.02 -7.54 -3.34
CA LEU A 54 -20.00 -8.27 -4.15
C LEU A 54 -20.82 -9.28 -3.34
N LYS A 55 -20.48 -9.46 -2.10
CA LYS A 55 -21.23 -10.33 -1.21
C LYS A 55 -22.30 -9.56 -0.47
#